data_013c96176923367c8c98d4d2951df6fb
#
_entry.id   013c96176923367c8c98d4d2951df6fb
#
_cell.length_a   1.000
_cell.length_b   1.000
_cell.length_c   1.000
_cell.angle_alpha   90.00
_cell.angle_beta   90.00
_cell.angle_gamma   90.00
#
_symmetry.space_group_name_H-M   'P 1'
#
loop_
_entity.id
_entity.type
_entity.pdbx_description
1 polymer ?
#
loop_
_entity_poly.entity_id
_entity_poly.type
_entity_poly.pdbx_seq_one_letter_code
_entity_poly.pdbx_strand_id
1 'polypeptide(L)'
;EDIQQLCLSPPVSLIISPSRTQHFSGDSLSLSCEGQSDSTGWRVRRYTHSGSVSDCSSDWGSVTGSTCTIGYLYTTHTGVYWCQSESGGSSNPVNITVHNGDVILESSVHPVTEGDPLTLHCLLHLNITSHLRADLYKDGSLIQTQTAGEITIHTVSKSDEGVYYCKHPERGESPHSWVSVRGQNLKISHVYYYTNLTRASNLYWQENHFIILNLGAVILSTPQCRVRLHVVNLRLY
;
A
#
# COMPACT_ATOMS: atom_id res chain seq x y z
N GLU A 1 -6.26 31.17 4.83
CA GLU A 1 -5.20 30.22 4.43
C GLU A 1 -5.82 28.83 4.34
N ASP A 2 -5.67 28.21 3.18
CA ASP A 2 -6.39 27.03 2.76
C ASP A 2 -6.10 25.80 3.63
N ILE A 3 -7.15 25.30 4.30
CA ILE A 3 -7.16 24.03 5.04
C ILE A 3 -7.14 22.81 4.07
N GLN A 4 -7.20 23.04 2.78
CA GLN A 4 -7.22 21.98 1.75
C GLN A 4 -5.91 21.19 1.60
N GLN A 5 -4.82 21.59 2.28
CA GLN A 5 -3.49 21.01 2.06
C GLN A 5 -3.06 19.96 3.08
N LEU A 6 -3.92 19.53 4.03
CA LEU A 6 -3.49 18.75 5.20
C LEU A 6 -3.65 17.22 5.09
N CYS A 7 -4.30 16.70 4.07
CA CYS A 7 -4.50 15.25 3.86
C CYS A 7 -4.30 14.86 2.40
N LEU A 8 -3.16 15.15 1.84
CA LEU A 8 -2.80 14.67 0.50
C LEU A 8 -2.15 13.29 0.63
N SER A 9 -2.63 12.34 -0.17
CA SER A 9 -1.84 11.17 -0.55
C SER A 9 -0.44 11.63 -0.95
N PRO A 10 0.62 10.86 -0.70
CA PRO A 10 1.95 11.26 -1.12
C PRO A 10 1.89 11.68 -2.60
N PRO A 11 2.55 12.79 -2.97
CA PRO A 11 2.46 13.35 -4.32
C PRO A 11 2.98 12.37 -5.39
N VAL A 12 3.75 11.36 -4.97
CA VAL A 12 4.33 10.32 -5.81
C VAL A 12 4.11 8.95 -5.18
N SER A 13 3.82 7.97 -6.02
CA SER A 13 3.69 6.56 -5.66
C SER A 13 4.76 5.72 -6.35
N LEU A 14 5.21 4.65 -5.68
CA LEU A 14 6.03 3.63 -6.30
C LEU A 14 5.12 2.66 -7.07
N ILE A 15 5.30 2.60 -8.38
CA ILE A 15 4.62 1.65 -9.27
C ILE A 15 5.54 0.47 -9.53
N ILE A 16 5.00 -0.72 -9.41
CA ILE A 16 5.74 -2.00 -9.51
C ILE A 16 5.16 -2.80 -10.68
N SER A 17 6.04 -3.27 -11.55
CA SER A 17 5.64 -4.13 -12.67
C SER A 17 6.57 -5.36 -12.77
N PRO A 18 6.04 -6.59 -12.64
CA PRO A 18 4.65 -6.97 -12.37
C PRO A 18 4.13 -6.46 -11.03
N SER A 19 2.81 -6.14 -10.94
CA SER A 19 2.18 -5.54 -9.75
C SER A 19 1.93 -6.57 -8.65
N ARG A 20 3.00 -7.05 -8.02
CA ARG A 20 2.98 -8.03 -6.93
C ARG A 20 4.14 -7.80 -5.98
N THR A 21 4.02 -8.27 -4.75
CA THR A 21 5.05 -8.11 -3.70
C THR A 21 6.05 -9.27 -3.66
N GLN A 22 5.69 -10.44 -4.23
CA GLN A 22 6.55 -11.60 -4.33
C GLN A 22 6.94 -11.85 -5.78
N HIS A 23 8.20 -12.18 -6.02
CA HIS A 23 8.77 -12.46 -7.34
C HIS A 23 9.63 -13.71 -7.27
N PHE A 24 9.74 -14.44 -8.38
CA PHE A 24 10.71 -15.52 -8.47
C PHE A 24 12.11 -14.98 -8.71
N SER A 25 13.11 -15.70 -8.22
CA SER A 25 14.49 -15.49 -8.64
C SER A 25 14.59 -15.73 -10.14
N GLY A 26 15.27 -14.83 -10.85
CA GLY A 26 15.35 -14.88 -12.31
C GLY A 26 14.35 -13.99 -13.05
N ASP A 27 13.25 -13.58 -12.39
CA ASP A 27 12.32 -12.62 -12.97
C ASP A 27 12.98 -11.26 -13.20
N SER A 28 12.37 -10.43 -14.03
CA SER A 28 12.67 -9.01 -14.13
C SER A 28 11.66 -8.17 -13.36
N LEU A 29 12.09 -7.00 -12.88
CA LEU A 29 11.27 -6.08 -12.09
C LEU A 29 11.49 -4.65 -12.56
N SER A 30 10.40 -3.93 -12.81
CA SER A 30 10.42 -2.51 -13.11
C SER A 30 9.75 -1.73 -11.98
N LEU A 31 10.41 -0.67 -11.54
CA LEU A 31 10.00 0.20 -10.45
C LEU A 31 9.98 1.64 -10.97
N SER A 32 8.83 2.32 -10.93
CA SER A 32 8.75 3.72 -11.38
C SER A 32 8.13 4.62 -10.31
N CYS A 33 8.59 5.87 -10.29
CA CYS A 33 8.05 6.91 -9.44
C CYS A 33 7.05 7.72 -10.24
N GLU A 34 5.76 7.58 -9.92
CA GLU A 34 4.67 8.26 -10.64
C GLU A 34 3.84 9.11 -9.69
N GLY A 35 3.41 10.29 -10.13
CA GLY A 35 2.61 11.21 -9.33
C GLY A 35 1.92 12.29 -10.14
N GLN A 36 1.14 13.13 -9.47
CA GLN A 36 0.37 14.22 -10.08
C GLN A 36 1.22 15.42 -10.50
N SER A 37 2.42 15.56 -9.97
CA SER A 37 3.40 16.59 -10.33
C SER A 37 4.54 15.98 -11.12
N ASP A 38 5.31 16.85 -11.81
CA ASP A 38 6.51 16.44 -12.53
C ASP A 38 7.37 15.52 -11.66
N SER A 39 7.61 14.29 -12.15
CA SER A 39 8.40 13.26 -11.46
C SER A 39 9.91 13.48 -11.58
N THR A 40 10.35 14.62 -12.14
CA THR A 40 11.77 15.00 -12.19
C THR A 40 12.34 15.14 -10.79
N GLY A 41 13.52 14.54 -10.57
CA GLY A 41 14.19 14.57 -9.25
C GLY A 41 13.72 13.49 -8.27
N TRP A 42 12.81 12.59 -8.67
CA TRP A 42 12.46 11.43 -7.88
C TRP A 42 13.31 10.23 -8.28
N ARG A 43 13.78 9.47 -7.28
CA ARG A 43 14.60 8.28 -7.47
C ARG A 43 14.05 7.11 -6.67
N VAL A 44 14.15 5.91 -7.26
CA VAL A 44 13.85 4.67 -6.54
C VAL A 44 15.01 4.36 -5.60
N ARG A 45 14.68 4.11 -4.33
CA ARG A 45 15.60 3.70 -3.28
C ARG A 45 15.20 2.34 -2.72
N ARG A 46 16.17 1.65 -2.16
CA ARG A 46 15.93 0.39 -1.47
C ARG A 46 16.71 0.29 -0.16
N TYR A 47 16.18 -0.53 0.73
CA TYR A 47 16.85 -1.04 1.91
C TYR A 47 16.76 -2.57 1.89
N THR A 48 17.87 -3.27 1.92
CA THR A 48 17.93 -4.74 1.89
C THR A 48 18.63 -5.26 3.14
N HIS A 49 18.72 -6.58 3.27
CA HIS A 49 19.39 -7.22 4.41
C HIS A 49 20.88 -6.84 4.55
N SER A 50 21.51 -6.26 3.55
CA SER A 50 22.85 -5.68 3.68
C SER A 50 22.92 -4.52 4.68
N GLY A 51 21.76 -4.01 5.15
CA GLY A 51 21.67 -2.96 6.16
C GLY A 51 21.96 -1.55 5.63
N SER A 52 22.06 -1.36 4.32
CA SER A 52 22.31 -0.07 3.69
C SER A 52 21.16 0.38 2.80
N VAL A 53 20.93 1.70 2.81
CA VAL A 53 20.04 2.35 1.84
C VAL A 53 20.84 2.68 0.60
N SER A 54 20.31 2.34 -0.58
CA SER A 54 20.95 2.65 -1.85
C SER A 54 19.95 3.15 -2.88
N ASP A 55 20.38 4.11 -3.70
CA ASP A 55 19.63 4.57 -4.85
C ASP A 55 19.73 3.56 -5.99
N CYS A 56 18.75 3.54 -6.90
CA CYS A 56 18.86 2.76 -8.12
C CYS A 56 20.07 3.23 -8.94
N SER A 57 20.99 2.32 -9.19
CA SER A 57 22.24 2.55 -9.92
C SER A 57 22.67 1.28 -10.63
N SER A 58 23.74 1.35 -11.41
CA SER A 58 24.33 0.21 -12.12
C SER A 58 24.69 -0.97 -11.22
N ASP A 59 24.77 -0.77 -9.91
CA ASP A 59 25.13 -1.83 -8.96
C ASP A 59 24.01 -2.87 -8.80
N TRP A 60 22.74 -2.45 -9.01
CA TRP A 60 21.62 -3.36 -8.82
C TRP A 60 20.45 -3.14 -9.80
N GLY A 61 20.48 -2.10 -10.61
CA GLY A 61 19.43 -1.81 -11.59
C GLY A 61 19.91 -0.86 -12.68
N SER A 62 19.10 -0.65 -13.68
CA SER A 62 19.30 0.36 -14.71
C SER A 62 18.26 1.45 -14.61
N VAL A 63 18.67 2.71 -14.72
CA VAL A 63 17.80 3.89 -14.59
C VAL A 63 17.49 4.44 -15.97
N THR A 64 16.19 4.66 -16.22
CA THR A 64 15.70 5.37 -17.42
C THR A 64 14.61 6.33 -16.96
N GLY A 65 14.92 7.64 -16.94
CA GLY A 65 14.02 8.64 -16.36
C GLY A 65 13.77 8.39 -14.87
N SER A 66 12.50 8.26 -14.47
CA SER A 66 12.07 7.91 -13.11
C SER A 66 11.93 6.41 -12.86
N THR A 67 12.28 5.57 -13.84
CA THR A 67 12.12 4.11 -13.79
C THR A 67 13.45 3.44 -13.50
N CYS A 68 13.41 2.49 -12.56
CA CYS A 68 14.51 1.59 -12.21
C CYS A 68 14.12 0.17 -12.64
N THR A 69 14.93 -0.44 -13.50
CA THR A 69 14.71 -1.81 -13.98
C THR A 69 15.78 -2.75 -13.45
N ILE A 70 15.36 -3.85 -12.85
CA ILE A 70 16.22 -4.96 -12.44
C ILE A 70 15.97 -6.10 -13.43
N GLY A 71 16.94 -6.35 -14.31
CA GLY A 71 16.77 -7.33 -15.40
C GLY A 71 16.76 -8.78 -14.92
N TYR A 72 17.35 -9.06 -13.75
CA TYR A 72 17.41 -10.39 -13.15
C TYR A 72 17.37 -10.28 -11.62
N LEU A 73 16.34 -10.86 -11.01
CA LEU A 73 16.14 -10.84 -9.57
C LEU A 73 16.94 -11.98 -8.88
N TYR A 74 17.65 -11.61 -7.83
CA TYR A 74 18.26 -12.53 -6.88
C TYR A 74 17.58 -12.39 -5.52
N THR A 75 17.66 -13.39 -4.66
CA THR A 75 17.12 -13.33 -3.28
C THR A 75 17.67 -12.17 -2.46
N THR A 76 18.90 -11.71 -2.79
CA THR A 76 19.52 -10.51 -2.20
C THR A 76 18.81 -9.20 -2.53
N HIS A 77 17.92 -9.20 -3.54
CA HIS A 77 17.06 -8.05 -3.86
C HIS A 77 15.82 -7.97 -2.97
N THR A 78 15.59 -8.95 -2.09
CA THR A 78 14.55 -8.86 -1.06
C THR A 78 14.79 -7.65 -0.16
N GLY A 79 13.77 -6.80 -0.01
CA GLY A 79 13.90 -5.59 0.78
C GLY A 79 12.72 -4.65 0.68
N VAL A 80 12.92 -3.44 1.17
CA VAL A 80 11.94 -2.35 1.17
C VAL A 80 12.33 -1.35 0.09
N TYR A 81 11.37 -0.96 -0.74
CA TYR A 81 11.57 -0.05 -1.87
C TYR A 81 10.62 1.14 -1.76
N TRP A 82 11.09 2.33 -2.13
CA TRP A 82 10.28 3.55 -2.15
C TRP A 82 10.85 4.57 -3.14
N CYS A 83 10.05 5.57 -3.44
CA CYS A 83 10.49 6.76 -4.17
C CYS A 83 10.93 7.85 -3.19
N GLN A 84 12.03 8.50 -3.48
CA GLN A 84 12.58 9.61 -2.70
C GLN A 84 12.90 10.78 -3.62
N SER A 85 12.48 12.01 -3.23
CA SER A 85 12.88 13.23 -3.91
C SER A 85 14.08 13.89 -3.24
N GLU A 86 14.80 14.73 -4.00
CA GLU A 86 15.89 15.57 -3.47
C GLU A 86 15.37 16.60 -2.46
N SER A 87 14.11 17.01 -2.56
CA SER A 87 13.44 17.93 -1.62
C SER A 87 13.00 17.29 -0.31
N GLY A 88 13.24 15.98 -0.12
CA GLY A 88 12.90 15.24 1.10
C GLY A 88 11.53 14.55 1.09
N GLY A 89 10.75 14.65 -0.01
CA GLY A 89 9.51 13.91 -0.17
C GLY A 89 9.76 12.41 -0.34
N SER A 90 8.87 11.56 0.15
CA SER A 90 8.94 10.10 -0.06
C SER A 90 7.57 9.51 -0.35
N SER A 91 7.53 8.43 -1.14
CA SER A 91 6.34 7.60 -1.32
C SER A 91 6.17 6.65 -0.13
N ASN A 92 5.01 5.98 -0.07
CA ASN A 92 4.85 4.84 0.82
C ASN A 92 5.83 3.72 0.41
N PRO A 93 6.50 3.08 1.38
CA PRO A 93 7.41 1.98 1.11
C PRO A 93 6.63 0.70 0.77
N VAL A 94 7.24 -0.16 -0.04
CA VAL A 94 6.73 -1.47 -0.41
C VAL A 94 7.77 -2.54 -0.10
N ASN A 95 7.34 -3.61 0.58
CA ASN A 95 8.17 -4.79 0.80
C ASN A 95 8.13 -5.67 -0.45
N ILE A 96 9.30 -5.97 -1.00
CA ILE A 96 9.47 -6.89 -2.12
C ILE A 96 10.24 -8.11 -1.63
N THR A 97 9.70 -9.30 -1.89
CA THR A 97 10.33 -10.58 -1.55
C THR A 97 10.69 -11.33 -2.83
N VAL A 98 11.95 -11.69 -2.98
CA VAL A 98 12.42 -12.54 -4.08
C VAL A 98 12.64 -13.96 -3.55
N HIS A 99 11.94 -14.91 -4.13
CA HIS A 99 11.91 -16.32 -3.70
C HIS A 99 12.58 -17.21 -4.72
N ASN A 100 13.39 -18.15 -4.25
CA ASN A 100 14.04 -19.16 -5.09
C ASN A 100 13.31 -20.50 -5.11
N GLY A 101 12.16 -20.61 -4.43
CA GLY A 101 11.29 -21.77 -4.49
C GLY A 101 10.31 -21.67 -5.65
N ASP A 102 9.50 -22.72 -5.80
CA ASP A 102 8.61 -22.90 -6.95
C ASP A 102 7.25 -22.21 -6.80
N VAL A 103 6.91 -21.66 -5.63
CA VAL A 103 5.57 -21.11 -5.33
C VAL A 103 5.70 -19.69 -4.81
N ILE A 104 4.89 -18.77 -5.34
CA ILE A 104 4.70 -17.42 -4.78
C ILE A 104 3.21 -17.10 -4.65
N LEU A 105 2.88 -16.19 -3.74
CA LEU A 105 1.56 -15.59 -3.61
C LEU A 105 1.56 -14.20 -4.26
N GLU A 106 0.77 -14.03 -5.32
CA GLU A 106 0.45 -12.73 -5.88
C GLU A 106 -0.69 -12.12 -5.07
N SER A 107 -0.43 -10.97 -4.49
CA SER A 107 -1.38 -10.20 -3.69
C SER A 107 -1.26 -8.72 -4.02
N SER A 108 -2.18 -7.91 -3.53
CA SER A 108 -2.16 -6.47 -3.69
C SER A 108 -0.86 -5.85 -3.13
N VAL A 109 -0.25 -4.96 -3.92
CA VAL A 109 0.92 -4.16 -3.50
C VAL A 109 0.53 -3.07 -2.50
N HIS A 110 -0.69 -2.57 -2.58
CA HIS A 110 -1.21 -1.48 -1.74
C HIS A 110 -2.31 -1.99 -0.81
N PRO A 111 -2.55 -1.29 0.32
CA PRO A 111 -3.68 -1.61 1.19
C PRO A 111 -5.00 -1.65 0.42
N VAL A 112 -5.77 -2.72 0.60
CA VAL A 112 -7.11 -2.87 0.02
C VAL A 112 -8.09 -2.06 0.84
N THR A 113 -9.04 -1.39 0.19
CA THR A 113 -10.09 -0.65 0.91
C THR A 113 -11.21 -1.60 1.33
N GLU A 114 -11.74 -1.44 2.55
CA GLU A 114 -12.93 -2.19 2.98
C GLU A 114 -14.06 -2.04 1.96
N GLY A 115 -14.73 -3.14 1.64
CA GLY A 115 -15.77 -3.21 0.62
C GLY A 115 -15.27 -3.50 -0.79
N ASP A 116 -13.99 -3.28 -1.08
CA ASP A 116 -13.40 -3.62 -2.39
C ASP A 116 -13.09 -5.13 -2.45
N PRO A 117 -12.98 -5.72 -3.65
CA PRO A 117 -12.53 -7.10 -3.80
C PRO A 117 -11.01 -7.23 -3.62
N LEU A 118 -10.58 -8.37 -3.08
CA LEU A 118 -9.19 -8.80 -3.04
C LEU A 118 -9.06 -10.12 -3.78
N THR A 119 -8.22 -10.15 -4.80
CA THR A 119 -7.87 -11.39 -5.50
C THR A 119 -6.44 -11.80 -5.15
N LEU A 120 -6.27 -13.06 -4.79
CA LEU A 120 -5.02 -13.69 -4.45
C LEU A 120 -4.74 -14.81 -5.45
N HIS A 121 -3.53 -14.83 -6.03
CA HIS A 121 -3.12 -15.89 -6.95
C HIS A 121 -1.91 -16.63 -6.38
N CYS A 122 -2.01 -17.97 -6.34
CA CYS A 122 -0.84 -18.82 -6.15
C CYS A 122 -0.20 -19.08 -7.52
N LEU A 123 1.03 -18.66 -7.70
CA LEU A 123 1.77 -18.81 -8.94
C LEU A 123 2.86 -19.85 -8.80
N LEU A 124 3.04 -20.69 -9.82
CA LEU A 124 4.17 -21.61 -9.94
C LEU A 124 5.26 -21.01 -10.85
N HIS A 125 6.50 -21.22 -10.44
CA HIS A 125 7.67 -20.99 -11.29
C HIS A 125 7.67 -22.00 -12.45
N LEU A 126 7.82 -21.52 -13.68
CA LEU A 126 7.68 -22.29 -14.92
C LEU A 126 6.20 -22.65 -15.21
N ASN A 127 5.59 -21.92 -16.14
CA ASN A 127 4.27 -22.09 -16.75
C ASN A 127 3.86 -23.55 -17.04
N ILE A 128 3.87 -24.39 -16.02
CA ILE A 128 3.33 -25.73 -16.13
C ILE A 128 1.82 -25.55 -16.01
N THR A 129 1.14 -25.69 -17.14
CA THR A 129 -0.33 -25.68 -17.29
C THR A 129 -1.03 -26.84 -16.55
N SER A 130 -0.37 -27.48 -15.60
CA SER A 130 -0.99 -28.44 -14.71
C SER A 130 -1.89 -27.68 -13.74
N HIS A 131 -3.12 -28.13 -13.63
CA HIS A 131 -4.12 -27.61 -12.69
C HIS A 131 -3.47 -27.34 -11.34
N LEU A 132 -3.23 -26.04 -11.05
CA LEU A 132 -2.59 -25.62 -9.81
C LEU A 132 -3.53 -25.97 -8.65
N ARG A 133 -3.17 -26.98 -7.88
CA ARG A 133 -3.83 -27.28 -6.60
C ARG A 133 -2.97 -26.70 -5.49
N ALA A 134 -3.32 -25.53 -5.01
CA ALA A 134 -2.67 -24.93 -3.87
C ALA A 134 -3.71 -24.60 -2.80
N ASP A 135 -3.35 -24.82 -1.56
CA ASP A 135 -4.14 -24.44 -0.40
C ASP A 135 -3.75 -23.03 0.03
N LEU A 136 -4.74 -22.19 0.30
CA LEU A 136 -4.50 -20.86 0.85
C LEU A 136 -4.67 -20.85 2.37
N TYR A 137 -3.72 -20.22 3.02
CA TYR A 137 -3.69 -20.05 4.47
C TYR A 137 -3.75 -18.58 4.84
N LYS A 138 -4.42 -18.28 5.94
CA LYS A 138 -4.42 -16.99 6.62
C LYS A 138 -4.11 -17.20 8.09
N ASP A 139 -3.11 -16.48 8.61
CA ASP A 139 -2.68 -16.54 10.01
C ASP A 139 -2.44 -17.98 10.51
N GLY A 140 -1.91 -18.83 9.62
CA GLY A 140 -1.66 -20.25 9.89
C GLY A 140 -2.87 -21.18 9.74
N SER A 141 -4.07 -20.66 9.48
CA SER A 141 -5.28 -21.43 9.29
C SER A 141 -5.59 -21.63 7.81
N LEU A 142 -5.97 -22.85 7.43
CA LEU A 142 -6.44 -23.16 6.07
C LEU A 142 -7.76 -22.42 5.82
N ILE A 143 -7.79 -21.58 4.78
CA ILE A 143 -9.01 -20.88 4.38
C ILE A 143 -9.73 -21.65 3.27
N GLN A 144 -8.98 -22.06 2.25
CA GLN A 144 -9.56 -22.69 1.08
C GLN A 144 -8.54 -23.57 0.36
N THR A 145 -9.02 -24.72 -0.12
CA THR A 145 -8.30 -25.56 -1.07
C THR A 145 -8.64 -25.11 -2.48
N GLN A 146 -7.63 -24.81 -3.28
CA GLN A 146 -7.81 -24.28 -4.63
C GLN A 146 -7.60 -25.35 -5.68
N THR A 147 -8.47 -25.33 -6.69
CA THR A 147 -8.27 -26.08 -7.93
C THR A 147 -7.73 -25.25 -9.08
N ALA A 148 -7.84 -23.91 -9.01
CA ALA A 148 -7.53 -22.98 -10.12
C ALA A 148 -6.44 -21.95 -9.78
N GLY A 149 -5.83 -21.97 -8.60
CA GLY A 149 -4.77 -21.02 -8.24
C GLY A 149 -5.23 -19.61 -7.87
N GLU A 150 -6.53 -19.33 -7.90
CA GLU A 150 -7.10 -18.01 -7.63
C GLU A 150 -8.18 -18.06 -6.55
N ILE A 151 -8.13 -17.09 -5.63
CA ILE A 151 -9.20 -16.81 -4.66
C ILE A 151 -9.57 -15.34 -4.71
N THR A 152 -10.88 -15.06 -4.76
CA THR A 152 -11.41 -13.71 -4.65
C THR A 152 -12.28 -13.56 -3.41
N ILE A 153 -11.89 -12.65 -2.52
CA ILE A 153 -12.72 -12.15 -1.43
C ILE A 153 -13.48 -10.96 -1.99
N HIS A 154 -14.78 -11.13 -2.27
CA HIS A 154 -15.57 -10.12 -3.00
C HIS A 154 -15.79 -8.81 -2.23
N THR A 155 -15.82 -8.87 -0.91
CA THR A 155 -16.08 -7.72 -0.03
C THR A 155 -15.15 -7.82 1.17
N VAL A 156 -14.01 -7.15 1.06
CA VAL A 156 -12.98 -7.16 2.10
C VAL A 156 -13.43 -6.35 3.31
N SER A 157 -13.17 -6.89 4.47
CA SER A 157 -13.37 -6.24 5.78
C SER A 157 -12.05 -6.17 6.56
N LYS A 158 -12.01 -5.41 7.64
CA LYS A 158 -10.81 -5.33 8.49
C LYS A 158 -10.39 -6.69 9.06
N SER A 159 -11.31 -7.64 9.20
CA SER A 159 -11.01 -9.00 9.64
C SER A 159 -10.23 -9.83 8.61
N ASP A 160 -10.18 -9.37 7.36
CA ASP A 160 -9.41 -10.02 6.29
C ASP A 160 -7.94 -9.54 6.26
N GLU A 161 -7.57 -8.53 7.05
CA GLU A 161 -6.18 -8.16 7.28
C GLU A 161 -5.44 -9.32 7.97
N GLY A 162 -4.21 -9.62 7.54
CA GLY A 162 -3.44 -10.70 8.12
C GLY A 162 -2.32 -11.22 7.23
N VAL A 163 -1.68 -12.29 7.67
CA VAL A 163 -0.60 -12.97 6.96
C VAL A 163 -1.17 -14.06 6.07
N TYR A 164 -0.92 -13.97 4.78
CA TYR A 164 -1.36 -14.94 3.78
C TYR A 164 -0.18 -15.68 3.15
N TYR A 165 -0.37 -16.95 2.87
CA TYR A 165 0.55 -17.74 2.05
C TYR A 165 -0.20 -18.91 1.40
N CYS A 166 0.34 -19.43 0.31
CA CYS A 166 -0.19 -20.63 -0.31
C CYS A 166 0.79 -21.78 -0.25
N LYS A 167 0.25 -22.99 -0.28
CA LYS A 167 1.02 -24.25 -0.19
C LYS A 167 0.59 -25.21 -1.27
N HIS A 168 1.55 -25.62 -2.09
CA HIS A 168 1.37 -26.67 -3.08
C HIS A 168 1.87 -28.01 -2.52
N PRO A 169 1.13 -29.13 -2.68
CA PRO A 169 1.50 -30.40 -2.07
C PRO A 169 2.91 -30.90 -2.41
N GLU A 170 3.34 -30.67 -3.66
CA GLU A 170 4.60 -31.18 -4.18
C GLU A 170 5.69 -30.11 -4.36
N ARG A 171 5.30 -28.81 -4.41
CA ARG A 171 6.19 -27.71 -4.75
C ARG A 171 6.56 -26.81 -3.59
N GLY A 172 5.99 -27.09 -2.40
CA GLY A 172 6.24 -26.30 -1.19
C GLY A 172 5.31 -25.12 -1.04
N GLU A 173 5.74 -24.13 -0.25
CA GLU A 173 4.93 -22.99 0.09
C GLU A 173 5.55 -21.66 -0.38
N SER A 174 4.70 -20.67 -0.60
CA SER A 174 5.11 -19.30 -0.90
C SER A 174 5.72 -18.63 0.32
N PRO A 175 6.50 -17.55 0.14
CA PRO A 175 6.73 -16.62 1.22
C PRO A 175 5.42 -16.10 1.81
N HIS A 176 5.47 -15.65 3.06
CA HIS A 176 4.33 -15.05 3.73
C HIS A 176 4.19 -13.58 3.33
N SER A 177 2.98 -13.14 2.99
CA SER A 177 2.65 -11.75 2.68
C SER A 177 1.65 -11.19 3.66
N TRP A 178 1.91 -9.99 4.17
CA TRP A 178 0.93 -9.22 4.93
C TRP A 178 -0.01 -8.51 3.97
N VAL A 179 -1.29 -8.84 4.04
CA VAL A 179 -2.36 -8.09 3.37
C VAL A 179 -2.88 -7.04 4.33
N SER A 180 -2.79 -5.78 3.94
CA SER A 180 -3.29 -4.66 4.72
C SER A 180 -4.65 -4.20 4.22
N VAL A 181 -5.57 -3.94 5.16
CA VAL A 181 -6.92 -3.44 4.86
C VAL A 181 -7.08 -2.07 5.48
N ARG A 182 -7.45 -1.09 4.67
CA ARG A 182 -7.78 0.27 5.12
C ARG A 182 -9.28 0.48 5.12
N GLY A 183 -9.77 1.26 6.09
CA GLY A 183 -11.16 1.69 6.11
C GLY A 183 -11.54 2.50 4.86
N GLN A 184 -12.82 2.50 4.54
CA GLN A 184 -13.34 3.36 3.48
C GLN A 184 -13.04 4.82 3.82
N ASN A 185 -12.41 5.54 2.89
CA ASN A 185 -12.34 6.98 2.99
C ASN A 185 -13.76 7.51 2.82
N LEU A 186 -14.36 8.03 3.87
CA LEU A 186 -15.58 8.80 3.75
C LEU A 186 -15.29 9.96 2.80
N LYS A 187 -15.80 9.86 1.57
CA LYS A 187 -15.87 11.02 0.68
C LYS A 187 -16.82 11.98 1.36
N ILE A 188 -16.28 12.98 2.06
CA ILE A 188 -17.08 14.11 2.53
C ILE A 188 -17.45 14.87 1.27
N SER A 189 -18.57 14.49 0.65
CA SER A 189 -19.05 15.12 -0.58
C SER A 189 -19.59 16.54 -0.35
N HIS A 190 -19.80 16.93 0.90
CA HIS A 190 -20.30 18.27 1.26
C HIS A 190 -19.69 18.73 2.57
N VAL A 191 -18.78 19.70 2.49
CA VAL A 191 -18.41 20.54 3.63
C VAL A 191 -19.37 21.72 3.61
N TYR A 192 -20.36 21.74 4.50
CA TYR A 192 -21.23 22.90 4.67
C TYR A 192 -20.51 23.94 5.51
N TYR A 193 -20.13 25.05 4.90
CA TYR A 193 -19.69 26.25 5.61
C TYR A 193 -20.93 27.00 6.10
N TYR A 194 -21.22 26.95 7.39
CA TYR A 194 -22.19 27.83 8.00
C TYR A 194 -21.49 29.11 8.44
N THR A 195 -21.67 30.19 7.70
CA THR A 195 -21.08 31.51 8.00
C THR A 195 -21.85 32.31 9.05
N ASN A 196 -22.95 31.77 9.60
CA ASN A 196 -23.75 32.45 10.63
C ASN A 196 -24.12 31.44 11.73
N LEU A 197 -23.23 31.30 12.73
CA LEU A 197 -23.48 30.50 13.92
C LEU A 197 -23.65 31.39 15.15
N THR A 198 -24.87 31.83 15.38
CA THR A 198 -25.37 32.11 16.72
C THR A 198 -26.11 30.87 17.20
N ARG A 199 -25.50 30.05 18.07
CA ARG A 199 -26.02 28.83 18.71
C ARG A 199 -26.18 27.60 17.80
N ALA A 200 -25.27 26.65 17.92
CA ALA A 200 -25.56 25.23 17.75
C ALA A 200 -24.58 24.38 18.56
N SER A 201 -25.07 23.79 19.60
CA SER A 201 -24.46 22.63 20.27
C SER A 201 -25.10 21.37 19.72
N ASN A 202 -24.55 20.79 18.65
CA ASN A 202 -24.95 19.46 18.19
C ASN A 202 -23.71 18.60 18.03
N LEU A 203 -23.63 17.59 18.86
CA LEU A 203 -22.68 16.48 18.74
C LEU A 203 -23.30 15.43 17.83
N TYR A 204 -22.64 15.11 16.74
CA TYR A 204 -22.96 13.94 15.93
C TYR A 204 -21.89 12.88 16.11
N TRP A 205 -22.33 11.67 16.46
CA TRP A 205 -21.52 10.45 16.49
C TRP A 205 -21.70 9.71 15.17
N GLN A 206 -20.64 9.44 14.47
CA GLN A 206 -20.60 8.44 13.43
C GLN A 206 -19.25 7.73 13.51
N GLU A 207 -19.28 6.42 13.44
CA GLU A 207 -18.24 5.44 13.66
C GLU A 207 -16.79 5.96 13.47
N ASN A 208 -16.07 6.09 14.60
CA ASN A 208 -14.64 6.43 14.69
C ASN A 208 -14.21 7.88 14.34
N HIS A 209 -15.11 8.84 14.21
CA HIS A 209 -14.78 10.24 14.01
C HIS A 209 -15.51 11.14 15.00
N PHE A 210 -14.74 11.95 15.74
CA PHE A 210 -15.31 13.06 16.52
C PHE A 210 -15.32 14.33 15.66
N ILE A 211 -16.47 14.89 15.42
CA ILE A 211 -16.62 16.24 14.87
C ILE A 211 -17.10 17.11 16.02
N ILE A 212 -16.24 17.95 16.53
CA ILE A 212 -16.63 18.97 17.51
C ILE A 212 -16.74 20.28 16.76
N LEU A 213 -17.99 20.73 16.61
CA LEU A 213 -18.28 22.08 16.13
C LEU A 213 -18.46 22.98 17.34
N ASN A 214 -17.40 23.63 17.77
CA ASN A 214 -17.49 24.68 18.76
C ASN A 214 -16.56 25.82 18.35
N LEU A 215 -17.14 27.01 18.13
CA LEU A 215 -16.39 28.26 17.94
C LEU A 215 -15.34 28.25 16.83
N GLY A 216 -15.73 27.86 15.61
CA GLY A 216 -14.91 28.09 14.41
C GLY A 216 -13.74 27.13 14.20
N ALA A 217 -13.66 26.02 14.90
CA ALA A 217 -12.67 24.99 14.65
C ALA A 217 -13.31 23.68 14.22
N VAL A 218 -12.88 23.10 13.12
CA VAL A 218 -13.24 21.75 12.65
C VAL A 218 -12.05 20.85 12.94
N ILE A 219 -12.26 19.80 13.75
CA ILE A 219 -11.26 18.77 14.02
C ILE A 219 -11.61 17.56 13.16
N LEU A 220 -10.82 17.30 12.15
CA LEU A 220 -10.88 16.05 11.39
C LEU A 220 -9.71 15.17 11.87
N SER A 221 -10.02 14.06 12.53
CA SER A 221 -9.04 13.06 12.90
C SER A 221 -9.30 11.80 12.09
N THR A 222 -8.38 11.45 11.19
CA THR A 222 -8.34 10.14 10.58
C THR A 222 -7.08 9.41 11.06
N PRO A 223 -7.03 8.07 11.04
CA PRO A 223 -5.86 7.31 11.47
C PRO A 223 -4.55 7.68 10.74
N GLN A 224 -4.67 8.33 9.58
CA GLN A 224 -3.54 8.73 8.73
C GLN A 224 -3.24 10.22 8.73
N CYS A 225 -4.05 11.05 9.41
CA CYS A 225 -3.88 12.49 9.46
C CYS A 225 -3.83 12.98 10.91
N ARG A 226 -2.64 13.33 11.41
CA ARG A 226 -2.52 14.10 12.67
C ARG A 226 -2.70 15.58 12.36
N VAL A 227 -3.86 16.11 12.65
CA VAL A 227 -4.09 17.56 12.60
C VAL A 227 -3.61 18.20 13.89
N ARG A 228 -2.64 19.12 13.81
CA ARG A 228 -2.32 20.02 14.94
C ARG A 228 -3.35 21.14 14.97
N LEU A 229 -4.09 21.21 16.07
CA LEU A 229 -4.98 22.32 16.34
C LEU A 229 -4.16 23.60 16.57
N HIS A 230 -4.36 24.61 15.73
CA HIS A 230 -4.06 25.98 16.07
C HIS A 230 -5.38 26.66 16.49
N VAL A 231 -5.53 26.87 17.80
CA VAL A 231 -6.62 27.68 18.32
C VAL A 231 -6.32 29.14 17.94
N VAL A 232 -7.03 29.67 16.97
CA VAL A 232 -7.00 31.10 16.68
C VAL A 232 -7.99 31.76 17.61
N ASN A 233 -7.50 32.42 18.66
CA ASN A 233 -8.30 33.27 19.52
C ASN A 233 -8.72 34.51 18.72
N LEU A 234 -9.91 34.47 18.12
CA LEU A 234 -10.56 35.65 17.60
C LEU A 234 -11.18 36.44 18.78
N ARG A 235 -10.48 37.47 19.24
CA ARG A 235 -11.13 38.50 20.08
C ARG A 235 -12.08 39.31 19.21
N LEU A 236 -13.36 39.15 19.47
CA LEU A 236 -14.38 40.07 18.95
C LEU A 236 -14.24 41.38 19.73
N TYR A 237 -14.04 42.46 19.00
CA TYR A 237 -14.29 43.81 19.44
C TYR A 237 -15.72 44.19 19.08
#